data_92045cabeffbfba68a4d6050bf0c1a69
#
_entry.id   92045cabeffbfba68a4d6050bf0c1a69
#
_cell.length_a   1.000
_cell.length_b   1.000
_cell.length_c   1.000
_cell.angle_alpha   90.00
_cell.angle_beta   90.00
_cell.angle_gamma   90.00
#
_symmetry.space_group_name_H-M   'P 1'
#
loop_
_entity.id
_entity.type
_entity.pdbx_description
1 polymer ?
#
loop_
_entity_poly.entity_id
_entity_poly.type
_entity_poly.pdbx_seq_one_letter_code
_entity_poly.pdbx_strand_id
1 'polypeptide(L)'
;MQKQVLVVDDEATILLAFKKILQKPGINVDTAESIDDVKGLLNKTCYDAVIADLRLSGISGEEGLEVIRFVKECNPDTKVILMTAYGSQDIMKKAYNLGAAFYFEKPVSANVLKDALKNLGVI
;
A
#
# COMPACT_ATOMS: atom_id res chain seq x y z
N MET A 1 -10.58 -15.73 10.63
CA MET A 1 -9.44 -15.60 9.71
C MET A 1 -8.80 -14.24 9.87
N GLN A 2 -7.47 -14.22 9.81
CA GLN A 2 -6.72 -12.99 9.94
C GLN A 2 -6.60 -12.28 8.60
N LYS A 3 -6.84 -10.98 8.59
CA LYS A 3 -6.60 -10.14 7.41
C LYS A 3 -5.13 -9.76 7.34
N GLN A 4 -4.57 -9.76 6.14
CA GLN A 4 -3.16 -9.43 5.91
C GLN A 4 -3.06 -8.10 5.18
N VAL A 5 -2.37 -7.14 5.79
CA VAL A 5 -2.14 -5.82 5.23
C VAL A 5 -0.64 -5.56 5.13
N LEU A 6 -0.21 -5.06 3.98
CA LEU A 6 1.18 -4.67 3.75
C LEU A 6 1.26 -3.15 3.61
N VAL A 7 2.15 -2.52 4.35
CA VAL A 7 2.42 -1.07 4.22
C VAL A 7 3.83 -0.89 3.66
N VAL A 8 3.93 -0.13 2.59
CA VAL A 8 5.19 0.09 1.86
C VAL A 8 5.53 1.57 1.87
N ASP A 9 6.64 1.93 2.51
CA ASP A 9 7.13 3.30 2.59
C ASP A 9 8.63 3.25 2.95
N ASP A 10 9.43 4.13 2.41
CA ASP A 10 10.87 4.17 2.72
C ASP A 10 11.19 4.87 4.04
N GLU A 11 10.21 5.48 4.69
CA GLU A 11 10.36 6.11 6.00
C GLU A 11 9.92 5.16 7.12
N ALA A 12 10.90 4.69 7.90
CA ALA A 12 10.65 3.73 8.97
C ALA A 12 9.65 4.25 10.02
N THR A 13 9.66 5.55 10.28
CA THR A 13 8.72 6.16 11.24
C THR A 13 7.27 6.07 10.78
N ILE A 14 7.03 6.22 9.47
CA ILE A 14 5.69 6.08 8.89
C ILE A 14 5.23 4.63 8.97
N LEU A 15 6.09 3.69 8.63
CA LEU A 15 5.77 2.26 8.72
C LEU A 15 5.38 1.88 10.14
N LEU A 16 6.15 2.33 11.13
CA LEU A 16 5.87 2.04 12.53
C LEU A 16 4.54 2.63 12.97
N ALA A 17 4.25 3.87 12.57
CA ALA A 17 3.01 4.54 12.92
C ALA A 17 1.78 3.81 12.35
N PHE A 18 1.83 3.46 11.06
CA PHE A 18 0.71 2.74 10.45
C PHE A 18 0.55 1.33 11.01
N LYS A 19 1.66 0.66 11.31
CA LYS A 19 1.58 -0.66 11.95
C LYS A 19 0.86 -0.57 13.30
N LYS A 20 1.21 0.40 14.14
CA LYS A 20 0.55 0.60 15.42
C LYS A 20 -0.93 0.93 15.29
N ILE A 21 -1.30 1.72 14.28
CA ILE A 21 -2.68 2.16 14.08
C ILE A 21 -3.54 1.03 13.54
N LEU A 22 -3.02 0.25 12.60
CA LEU A 22 -3.81 -0.74 11.88
C LEU A 22 -3.78 -2.13 12.50
N GLN A 23 -2.68 -2.51 13.14
CA GLN A 23 -2.55 -3.86 13.70
C GLN A 23 -3.41 -4.01 14.94
N LYS A 24 -4.26 -5.03 14.94
CA LYS A 24 -5.15 -5.40 16.06
C LYS A 24 -5.53 -6.86 15.90
N PRO A 25 -6.21 -7.48 16.88
CA PRO A 25 -6.70 -8.85 16.71
C PRO A 25 -7.49 -8.99 15.41
N GLY A 26 -7.13 -9.96 14.60
CA GLY A 26 -7.76 -10.19 13.31
C GLY A 26 -7.11 -9.45 12.13
N ILE A 27 -6.16 -8.55 12.37
CA ILE A 27 -5.44 -7.83 11.31
C ILE A 27 -3.95 -7.92 11.58
N ASN A 28 -3.21 -8.56 10.66
CA ASN A 28 -1.75 -8.57 10.70
C ASN A 28 -1.21 -7.53 9.72
N VAL A 29 -0.26 -6.72 10.17
CA VAL A 29 0.37 -5.67 9.34
C VAL A 29 1.85 -6.00 9.17
N ASP A 30 2.24 -6.24 7.93
CA ASP A 30 3.65 -6.34 7.55
C ASP A 30 4.11 -5.03 6.94
N THR A 31 5.41 -4.77 6.96
CA THR A 31 5.99 -3.54 6.41
C THR A 31 7.10 -3.85 5.43
N ALA A 32 7.28 -2.98 4.43
CA ALA A 32 8.34 -3.06 3.44
C ALA A 32 8.87 -1.67 3.13
N GLU A 33 10.17 -1.54 2.89
CA GLU A 33 10.81 -0.26 2.60
C GLU A 33 11.18 -0.09 1.13
N SER A 34 11.14 -1.17 0.34
CA SER A 34 11.59 -1.16 -1.04
C SER A 34 10.76 -2.13 -1.88
N ILE A 35 10.91 -2.03 -3.21
CA ILE A 35 10.28 -2.97 -4.14
C ILE A 35 10.79 -4.40 -3.90
N ASP A 36 12.08 -4.56 -3.62
CA ASP A 36 12.65 -5.90 -3.36
C ASP A 36 12.02 -6.54 -2.13
N ASP A 37 11.82 -5.76 -1.07
CA ASP A 37 11.13 -6.26 0.12
C ASP A 37 9.70 -6.69 -0.21
N VAL A 38 8.99 -5.90 -1.02
CA VAL A 38 7.62 -6.22 -1.46
C VAL A 38 7.60 -7.56 -2.19
N LYS A 39 8.51 -7.75 -3.15
CA LYS A 39 8.59 -9.00 -3.92
C LYS A 39 8.82 -10.21 -3.01
N GLY A 40 9.72 -10.07 -2.04
CA GLY A 40 10.00 -11.14 -1.08
C GLY A 40 8.77 -11.51 -0.26
N LEU A 41 8.04 -10.50 0.21
CA LEU A 41 6.83 -10.72 1.01
C LEU A 41 5.68 -11.29 0.19
N LEU A 42 5.51 -10.83 -1.05
CA LEU A 42 4.46 -11.36 -1.94
C LEU A 42 4.67 -12.84 -2.28
N ASN A 43 5.90 -13.31 -2.27
CA ASN A 43 6.20 -14.73 -2.49
C ASN A 43 5.77 -15.62 -1.32
N LYS A 44 5.60 -15.04 -0.14
CA LYS A 44 5.29 -15.80 1.08
C LYS A 44 3.86 -15.63 1.57
N THR A 45 3.23 -14.50 1.25
CA THR A 45 1.94 -14.13 1.84
C THR A 45 1.03 -13.53 0.79
N CYS A 46 -0.24 -13.95 0.80
CA CYS A 46 -1.28 -13.27 0.04
C CYS A 46 -1.87 -12.16 0.90
N TYR A 47 -1.77 -10.93 0.44
CA TYR A 47 -2.30 -9.79 1.17
C TYR A 47 -3.70 -9.44 0.72
N ASP A 48 -4.52 -9.02 1.67
CA ASP A 48 -5.86 -8.49 1.39
C ASP A 48 -5.78 -7.05 0.89
N ALA A 49 -4.83 -6.29 1.43
CA ALA A 49 -4.58 -4.91 1.02
C ALA A 49 -3.10 -4.58 1.07
N VAL A 50 -2.68 -3.71 0.17
CA VAL A 50 -1.33 -3.12 0.15
C VAL A 50 -1.49 -1.61 0.09
N ILE A 51 -0.83 -0.91 1.01
CA ILE A 51 -0.80 0.55 1.08
C ILE A 51 0.62 0.97 0.73
N ALA A 52 0.80 1.67 -0.39
CA ALA A 52 2.13 1.98 -0.90
C ALA A 52 2.33 3.47 -1.12
N ASP A 53 3.54 3.94 -0.78
CA ASP A 53 4.01 5.27 -1.18
C ASP A 53 4.49 5.23 -2.63
N LEU A 54 4.35 6.35 -3.34
CA LEU A 54 4.82 6.46 -4.72
C LEU A 54 6.34 6.37 -4.83
N ARG A 55 7.07 7.09 -3.96
CA ARG A 55 8.54 7.14 -3.99
C ARG A 55 9.12 6.27 -2.91
N LEU A 56 9.97 5.31 -3.31
CA LEU A 56 10.58 4.33 -2.42
C LEU A 56 12.11 4.33 -2.54
N SER A 57 12.71 5.52 -2.62
CA SER A 57 14.17 5.68 -2.73
C SER A 57 14.77 5.06 -3.99
N GLY A 58 13.97 4.80 -5.00
CA GLY A 58 14.44 4.31 -6.29
C GLY A 58 14.78 5.44 -7.26
N ILE A 59 15.28 5.07 -8.43
CA ILE A 59 15.71 6.02 -9.45
C ILE A 59 14.51 6.67 -10.16
N SER A 60 13.45 5.90 -10.39
CA SER A 60 12.31 6.40 -11.18
C SER A 60 11.47 7.45 -10.45
N GLY A 61 11.43 7.39 -9.12
CA GLY A 61 10.53 8.22 -8.34
C GLY A 61 9.06 7.79 -8.42
N GLU A 62 8.78 6.68 -9.09
CA GLU A 62 7.43 6.14 -9.29
C GLU A 62 7.34 4.66 -8.91
N GLU A 63 8.16 4.23 -7.95
CA GLU A 63 8.23 2.83 -7.53
C GLU A 63 6.89 2.30 -7.03
N GLY A 64 6.06 3.17 -6.43
CA GLY A 64 4.73 2.78 -5.98
C GLY A 64 3.83 2.30 -7.11
N LEU A 65 3.97 2.84 -8.31
CA LEU A 65 3.23 2.35 -9.48
C LEU A 65 3.69 0.94 -9.85
N GLU A 66 4.99 0.65 -9.74
CA GLU A 66 5.51 -0.70 -9.96
C GLU A 66 4.98 -1.67 -8.91
N VAL A 67 4.86 -1.22 -7.66
CA VAL A 67 4.26 -2.04 -6.58
C VAL A 67 2.84 -2.43 -6.93
N ILE A 68 2.02 -1.49 -7.42
CA ILE A 68 0.66 -1.80 -7.86
C ILE A 68 0.67 -2.90 -8.91
N ARG A 69 1.52 -2.77 -9.90
CA ARG A 69 1.61 -3.75 -10.99
C ARG A 69 2.00 -5.13 -10.48
N PHE A 70 3.06 -5.23 -9.66
CA PHE A 70 3.50 -6.50 -9.09
C PHE A 70 2.42 -7.16 -8.24
N VAL A 71 1.77 -6.38 -7.38
CA VAL A 71 0.70 -6.90 -6.52
C VAL A 71 -0.43 -7.47 -7.36
N LYS A 72 -0.87 -6.74 -8.37
CA LYS A 72 -1.97 -7.18 -9.24
C LYS A 72 -1.62 -8.38 -10.10
N GLU A 73 -0.36 -8.51 -10.50
CA GLU A 73 0.11 -9.69 -11.21
C GLU A 73 0.11 -10.93 -10.31
N CYS A 74 0.49 -10.76 -9.03
CA CYS A 74 0.53 -11.88 -8.08
C CYS A 74 -0.86 -12.28 -7.60
N ASN A 75 -1.73 -11.30 -7.34
CA ASN A 75 -3.09 -11.54 -6.86
C ASN A 75 -3.99 -10.38 -7.26
N PRO A 76 -4.81 -10.55 -8.32
CA PRO A 76 -5.70 -9.48 -8.77
C PRO A 76 -6.74 -9.04 -7.74
N ASP A 77 -7.03 -9.87 -6.74
CA ASP A 77 -8.03 -9.57 -5.71
C ASP A 77 -7.49 -8.69 -4.58
N THR A 78 -6.17 -8.57 -4.46
CA THR A 78 -5.57 -7.69 -3.44
C THR A 78 -5.92 -6.23 -3.75
N LYS A 79 -6.42 -5.52 -2.74
CA LYS A 79 -6.75 -4.10 -2.87
C LYS A 79 -5.49 -3.26 -2.67
N VAL A 80 -5.26 -2.29 -3.54
CA VAL A 80 -4.07 -1.44 -3.45
C VAL A 80 -4.48 0.01 -3.27
N ILE A 81 -3.86 0.67 -2.29
CA ILE A 81 -4.03 2.09 -2.01
C ILE A 81 -2.68 2.76 -2.24
N LEU A 82 -2.64 3.77 -3.09
CA LEU A 82 -1.43 4.58 -3.29
C LEU A 82 -1.55 5.86 -2.48
N MET A 83 -0.49 6.19 -1.74
CA MET A 83 -0.37 7.46 -1.02
C MET A 83 0.89 8.18 -1.50
N THR A 84 0.85 9.49 -1.64
CA THR A 84 2.03 10.22 -2.05
C THR A 84 1.98 11.70 -1.66
N ALA A 85 3.17 12.25 -1.31
CA ALA A 85 3.36 13.69 -1.18
C ALA A 85 3.67 14.34 -2.53
N TYR A 86 3.89 13.55 -3.58
CA TYR A 86 4.36 14.01 -4.90
C TYR A 86 3.39 13.61 -6.00
N GLY A 87 2.10 13.68 -5.70
CA GLY A 87 1.09 13.28 -6.65
C GLY A 87 0.79 14.33 -7.70
N SER A 88 0.09 13.88 -8.74
CA SER A 88 -0.43 14.70 -9.83
C SER A 88 -1.64 14.00 -10.42
N GLN A 89 -2.40 14.70 -11.26
CA GLN A 89 -3.51 14.05 -11.97
C GLN A 89 -3.02 12.93 -12.87
N ASP A 90 -1.85 13.09 -13.47
CA ASP A 90 -1.24 12.09 -14.34
C ASP A 90 -0.90 10.81 -13.55
N ILE A 91 -0.26 10.98 -12.39
CA ILE A 91 0.05 9.85 -11.49
C ILE A 91 -1.23 9.17 -11.00
N MET A 92 -2.24 9.95 -10.64
CA MET A 92 -3.52 9.41 -10.20
C MET A 92 -4.16 8.54 -11.28
N LYS A 93 -4.18 9.01 -12.53
CA LYS A 93 -4.71 8.24 -13.66
C LYS A 93 -3.92 6.94 -13.86
N LYS A 94 -2.60 7.01 -13.82
CA LYS A 94 -1.75 5.83 -13.95
C LYS A 94 -2.03 4.82 -12.85
N ALA A 95 -2.18 5.28 -11.59
CA ALA A 95 -2.46 4.41 -10.46
C ALA A 95 -3.80 3.67 -10.66
N TYR A 96 -4.86 4.39 -11.00
CA TYR A 96 -6.16 3.77 -11.23
C TYR A 96 -6.16 2.82 -12.43
N ASN A 97 -5.45 3.18 -13.50
CA ASN A 97 -5.32 2.31 -14.67
C ASN A 97 -4.60 1.00 -14.35
N LEU A 98 -3.66 1.02 -13.40
CA LEU A 98 -2.95 -0.18 -12.95
C LEU A 98 -3.76 -1.01 -11.95
N GLY A 99 -4.88 -0.49 -11.46
CA GLY A 99 -5.78 -1.21 -10.58
C GLY A 99 -5.81 -0.74 -9.14
N ALA A 100 -5.27 0.45 -8.83
CA ALA A 100 -5.41 1.00 -7.48
C ALA A 100 -6.88 1.24 -7.15
N ALA A 101 -7.26 0.91 -5.91
CA ALA A 101 -8.62 1.14 -5.43
C ALA A 101 -8.81 2.56 -4.95
N PHE A 102 -7.78 3.15 -4.34
CA PHE A 102 -7.77 4.53 -3.87
C PHE A 102 -6.41 5.17 -4.13
N TYR A 103 -6.45 6.49 -4.28
CA TYR A 103 -5.27 7.35 -4.38
C TYR A 103 -5.45 8.50 -3.39
N PHE A 104 -4.47 8.69 -2.51
CA PHE A 104 -4.49 9.76 -1.52
C PHE A 104 -3.22 10.59 -1.57
N GLU A 105 -3.35 11.90 -1.37
CA GLU A 105 -2.22 12.79 -1.19
C GLU A 105 -1.89 12.93 0.30
N LYS A 106 -0.61 12.82 0.65
CA LYS A 106 -0.17 12.97 2.04
C LYS A 106 -0.32 14.44 2.49
N PRO A 107 -0.61 14.70 3.76
CA PRO A 107 -0.76 13.72 4.85
C PRO A 107 -2.11 13.02 4.83
N VAL A 108 -2.11 11.72 5.12
CA VAL A 108 -3.32 10.91 5.17
C VAL A 108 -3.63 10.57 6.63
N SER A 109 -4.82 10.91 7.10
CA SER A 109 -5.20 10.60 8.47
C SER A 109 -5.48 9.10 8.64
N ALA A 110 -5.26 8.62 9.86
CA ALA A 110 -5.56 7.22 10.20
C ALA A 110 -7.02 6.88 9.95
N ASN A 111 -7.93 7.82 10.24
CA ASN A 111 -9.36 7.59 10.04
C ASN A 111 -9.73 7.45 8.57
N VAL A 112 -9.17 8.29 7.69
CA VAL A 112 -9.39 8.19 6.24
C VAL A 112 -8.93 6.82 5.73
N LEU A 113 -7.76 6.38 6.17
CA LEU A 113 -7.19 5.10 5.76
C LEU A 113 -8.04 3.92 6.25
N LYS A 114 -8.46 3.96 7.51
CA LYS A 114 -9.34 2.93 8.08
C LYS A 114 -10.68 2.87 7.35
N ASP A 115 -11.28 4.01 7.04
CA ASP A 115 -12.52 4.07 6.29
C ASP A 115 -12.36 3.48 4.88
N ALA A 116 -11.25 3.77 4.22
CA ALA A 116 -10.95 3.20 2.91
C ALA A 116 -10.87 1.67 2.99
N LEU A 117 -10.15 1.14 3.97
CA LEU A 117 -10.03 -0.31 4.17
C LEU A 117 -11.37 -0.96 4.50
N LYS A 118 -12.23 -0.29 5.28
CA LYS A 118 -13.58 -0.77 5.54
C LYS A 118 -14.42 -0.81 4.27
N ASN A 119 -14.37 0.26 3.46
CA ASN A 119 -15.11 0.33 2.22
C ASN A 119 -14.69 -0.76 1.22
N LEU A 120 -13.43 -1.19 1.30
CA LEU A 120 -12.90 -2.26 0.46
C LEU A 120 -13.18 -3.66 1.03
N GLY A 121 -13.79 -3.75 2.20
CA GLY A 121 -14.08 -5.03 2.84
C GLY A 121 -12.87 -5.70 3.47
N VAL A 122 -11.79 -4.97 3.71
CA VAL A 122 -10.56 -5.53 4.28
C VAL A 122 -10.64 -5.61 5.80
N ILE A 123 -11.26 -4.62 6.43
CA ILE A 123 -11.41 -4.62 7.89
C ILE A 123 -12.84 -4.45 8.35
#